data_67e1a547975e318eb96203bd6e9a3c9d
#
_entry.id   67e1a547975e318eb96203bd6e9a3c9d
#
_cell.length_a   1.000
_cell.length_b   1.000
_cell.length_c   1.000
_cell.angle_alpha   90.00
_cell.angle_beta   90.00
_cell.angle_gamma   90.00
#
_symmetry.space_group_name_H-M   'P 1'
#
loop_
_entity.id
_entity.type
_entity.pdbx_description
1 polymer ?
#
loop_
_entity_poly.entity_id
_entity_poly.type
_entity_poly.pdbx_seq_one_letter_code
_entity_poly.pdbx_strand_id
1 'polypeptide(L)'
;MWKCGSVLVFIILAGCTQTREPGIEKSNDGPLTISKEVLKDKIKGAWAAQTIGVTFGAPIEFKYNSTMVQDNQKIQWSDSSLASEFKRKPGTYDDIYMDLTFMQVIKDNGINATAQQYANAIGNATYKLWFANQSARYNIQNGLTPPQSGHWLNNPCADDIDFQIEADFAGLMSPGMMNSAIEICDRVGHIMNYGDGYYGGVYIAALYSQALVADNVNDIETIVKEALKPIPGESKFAQCINDVIQWHKESPGDWKATWYKVNRKWSTDTGSPLGIFKPFNIDAKINAAWVVLGLLYGNGDFTRTFEITTRCGDDADCNPASAGGILAAIVGYNNIPDFWKQGIEKVQDLPFMGTTISLNQAYDLSYEHAEKMIAGNGGEIKDSVVVISRQTPKSIPLEVSFEIGRAHV
;
A
#
# COMPACT_ATOMS: atom_id res chain seq x y z
N MET A 1 83.74 9.95 -9.92
CA MET A 1 82.54 10.33 -9.21
C MET A 1 81.34 9.72 -9.96
N TRP A 2 80.88 8.61 -9.50
CA TRP A 2 79.77 7.89 -10.13
C TRP A 2 78.48 8.31 -9.42
N LYS A 3 77.44 8.77 -10.15
CA LYS A 3 76.09 9.03 -9.67
C LYS A 3 75.25 7.78 -9.90
N CYS A 4 74.79 7.16 -8.83
CA CYS A 4 73.84 6.09 -8.83
C CYS A 4 72.43 6.67 -9.04
N GLY A 5 71.73 6.30 -10.10
CA GLY A 5 70.33 6.66 -10.33
C GLY A 5 69.44 5.52 -9.85
N SER A 6 68.62 5.77 -8.83
CA SER A 6 67.61 4.86 -8.34
C SER A 6 66.35 4.94 -9.24
N VAL A 7 66.01 3.81 -9.86
CA VAL A 7 64.73 3.65 -10.57
C VAL A 7 63.66 3.22 -9.57
N LEU A 8 62.66 4.08 -9.38
CA LEU A 8 61.46 3.77 -8.59
C LEU A 8 60.46 3.05 -9.50
N VAL A 9 60.22 1.76 -9.22
CA VAL A 9 59.15 1.01 -9.88
C VAL A 9 57.87 1.23 -9.12
N PHE A 10 56.90 1.93 -9.71
CA PHE A 10 55.54 1.99 -9.20
C PHE A 10 54.79 0.74 -9.61
N ILE A 11 54.46 -0.09 -8.63
CA ILE A 11 53.50 -1.21 -8.77
C ILE A 11 52.11 -0.62 -8.58
N ILE A 12 51.33 -0.50 -9.66
CA ILE A 12 49.93 -0.16 -9.61
C ILE A 12 49.17 -1.46 -9.26
N LEU A 13 48.77 -1.60 -8.01
CA LEU A 13 47.79 -2.58 -7.58
C LEU A 13 46.40 -2.15 -8.07
N ALA A 14 45.94 -2.73 -9.17
CA ALA A 14 44.53 -2.65 -9.58
C ALA A 14 43.68 -3.43 -8.57
N GLY A 15 43.13 -2.72 -7.60
CA GLY A 15 42.13 -3.26 -6.71
C GLY A 15 40.81 -3.42 -7.48
N CYS A 16 40.43 -4.67 -7.79
CA CYS A 16 39.05 -4.99 -8.17
C CYS A 16 38.14 -4.70 -6.99
N THR A 17 37.48 -3.55 -6.99
CA THR A 17 36.32 -3.32 -6.15
C THR A 17 35.17 -4.17 -6.69
N GLN A 18 35.00 -5.36 -6.14
CA GLN A 18 33.73 -6.07 -6.23
C GLN A 18 32.68 -5.18 -5.55
N THR A 19 31.80 -4.60 -6.33
CA THR A 19 30.54 -4.05 -5.84
C THR A 19 29.76 -5.22 -5.24
N ARG A 20 29.79 -5.37 -3.92
CA ARG A 20 28.87 -6.23 -3.20
C ARG A 20 27.46 -5.67 -3.44
N GLU A 21 26.63 -6.48 -4.10
CA GLU A 21 25.19 -6.24 -4.02
C GLU A 21 24.80 -6.14 -2.54
N PRO A 22 23.93 -5.20 -2.13
CA PRO A 22 23.50 -5.08 -0.76
C PRO A 22 22.76 -6.34 -0.36
N GLY A 23 23.44 -7.24 0.35
CA GLY A 23 22.84 -8.46 0.89
C GLY A 23 21.71 -8.08 1.84
N ILE A 24 20.53 -8.67 1.65
CA ILE A 24 19.41 -8.55 2.57
C ILE A 24 19.87 -9.10 3.93
N GLU A 25 19.92 -8.23 4.96
CA GLU A 25 20.21 -8.67 6.32
C GLU A 25 19.04 -9.53 6.82
N LYS A 26 19.33 -10.79 7.16
CA LYS A 26 18.35 -11.70 7.77
C LYS A 26 18.21 -11.36 9.25
N SER A 27 16.97 -11.35 9.74
CA SER A 27 16.66 -11.21 11.18
C SER A 27 17.34 -12.34 11.99
N ASN A 28 17.74 -12.03 13.22
CA ASN A 28 18.31 -13.04 14.15
C ASN A 28 17.28 -14.07 14.63
N ASP A 29 15.99 -13.80 14.44
CA ASP A 29 14.92 -14.77 14.66
C ASP A 29 14.90 -15.77 13.50
N GLY A 30 14.78 -17.06 13.79
CA GLY A 30 14.78 -18.12 12.78
C GLY A 30 13.71 -17.93 11.70
N PRO A 31 13.74 -18.74 10.62
CA PRO A 31 12.78 -18.62 9.54
C PRO A 31 11.35 -18.84 10.04
N LEU A 32 10.40 -18.14 9.43
CA LEU A 32 8.98 -18.31 9.69
C LEU A 32 8.42 -19.44 8.81
N THR A 33 7.58 -20.30 9.39
CA THR A 33 6.89 -21.36 8.64
C THR A 33 5.39 -21.11 8.70
N ILE A 34 4.73 -21.08 7.54
CA ILE A 34 3.29 -20.95 7.42
C ILE A 34 2.73 -22.03 6.50
N SER A 35 1.55 -22.57 6.82
CA SER A 35 0.84 -23.50 5.95
C SER A 35 0.43 -22.81 4.64
N LYS A 36 0.59 -23.51 3.51
CA LYS A 36 0.12 -23.00 2.20
C LYS A 36 -1.37 -22.73 2.18
N GLU A 37 -2.15 -23.57 2.85
CA GLU A 37 -3.60 -23.38 2.98
C GLU A 37 -3.92 -22.10 3.75
N VAL A 38 -3.26 -21.87 4.88
CA VAL A 38 -3.43 -20.64 5.67
C VAL A 38 -3.01 -19.40 4.87
N LEU A 39 -1.87 -19.46 4.18
CA LEU A 39 -1.42 -18.32 3.37
C LEU A 39 -2.40 -18.02 2.21
N LYS A 40 -2.91 -19.05 1.52
CA LYS A 40 -3.94 -18.89 0.48
C LYS A 40 -5.23 -18.30 1.04
N ASP A 41 -5.68 -18.77 2.20
CA ASP A 41 -6.89 -18.27 2.85
C ASP A 41 -6.75 -16.80 3.25
N LYS A 42 -5.59 -16.39 3.76
CA LYS A 42 -5.28 -15.00 4.11
C LYS A 42 -5.21 -14.09 2.87
N ILE A 43 -4.54 -14.50 1.81
CA ILE A 43 -4.49 -13.76 0.54
C ILE A 43 -5.90 -13.62 -0.07
N LYS A 44 -6.66 -14.71 -0.09
CA LYS A 44 -8.06 -14.69 -0.54
C LYS A 44 -8.89 -13.73 0.30
N GLY A 45 -8.72 -13.78 1.62
CA GLY A 45 -9.41 -12.88 2.56
C GLY A 45 -9.11 -11.42 2.26
N ALA A 46 -7.86 -11.09 2.05
CA ALA A 46 -7.42 -9.73 1.77
C ALA A 46 -8.11 -9.13 0.54
N TRP A 47 -8.03 -9.77 -0.61
CA TRP A 47 -8.69 -9.33 -1.85
C TRP A 47 -10.21 -9.27 -1.73
N ALA A 48 -10.81 -10.26 -1.07
CA ALA A 48 -12.26 -10.28 -0.85
C ALA A 48 -12.72 -9.10 0.03
N ALA A 49 -12.03 -8.87 1.14
CA ALA A 49 -12.39 -7.79 2.07
C ALA A 49 -12.11 -6.40 1.47
N GLN A 50 -11.07 -6.25 0.66
CA GLN A 50 -10.81 -5.05 -0.13
C GLN A 50 -12.01 -4.76 -1.06
N THR A 51 -12.42 -5.73 -1.88
CA THR A 51 -13.60 -5.60 -2.76
C THR A 51 -14.89 -5.26 -1.99
N ILE A 52 -15.07 -5.82 -0.81
CA ILE A 52 -16.20 -5.51 0.09
C ILE A 52 -16.10 -4.07 0.59
N GLY A 53 -14.92 -3.65 1.04
CA GLY A 53 -14.67 -2.31 1.58
C GLY A 53 -14.95 -1.21 0.58
N VAL A 54 -14.42 -1.34 -0.66
CA VAL A 54 -14.75 -0.43 -1.78
C VAL A 54 -16.26 -0.32 -1.96
N THR A 55 -16.93 -1.46 -2.12
CA THR A 55 -18.38 -1.47 -2.39
C THR A 55 -19.19 -0.84 -1.26
N PHE A 56 -18.78 -1.06 -0.01
CA PHE A 56 -19.46 -0.50 1.16
C PHE A 56 -19.30 1.00 1.26
N GLY A 57 -18.09 1.50 0.98
CA GLY A 57 -17.76 2.92 1.07
C GLY A 57 -18.18 3.77 -0.14
N ALA A 58 -18.24 3.18 -1.33
CA ALA A 58 -18.55 3.87 -2.60
C ALA A 58 -19.76 4.83 -2.57
N PRO A 59 -20.88 4.54 -1.88
CA PRO A 59 -21.97 5.50 -1.77
C PRO A 59 -21.63 6.76 -0.97
N ILE A 60 -20.54 6.75 -0.21
CA ILE A 60 -20.12 7.81 0.71
C ILE A 60 -18.97 8.63 0.14
N GLU A 61 -18.18 8.05 -0.75
CA GLU A 61 -16.97 8.60 -1.35
C GLU A 61 -17.15 10.09 -1.69
N PHE A 62 -16.21 10.92 -1.21
CA PHE A 62 -16.12 12.38 -1.41
C PHE A 62 -17.35 13.21 -1.05
N LYS A 63 -18.33 12.65 -0.34
CA LYS A 63 -19.50 13.39 0.15
C LYS A 63 -19.25 14.06 1.50
N TYR A 64 -18.26 13.57 2.23
CA TYR A 64 -17.90 14.01 3.58
C TYR A 64 -16.41 14.37 3.64
N ASN A 65 -16.03 15.45 2.94
CA ASN A 65 -14.66 15.92 2.91
C ASN A 65 -14.35 16.69 4.19
N SER A 66 -13.30 16.24 4.92
CA SER A 66 -12.91 16.82 6.20
C SER A 66 -14.03 16.86 7.25
N THR A 67 -14.98 15.93 7.18
CA THR A 67 -16.07 15.78 8.14
C THR A 67 -16.52 14.32 8.23
N MET A 68 -17.04 13.92 9.39
CA MET A 68 -17.52 12.55 9.62
C MET A 68 -18.91 12.32 9.04
N VAL A 69 -19.18 11.11 8.60
CA VAL A 69 -20.54 10.63 8.33
C VAL A 69 -21.32 10.53 9.64
N GLN A 70 -22.51 11.13 9.69
CA GLN A 70 -23.34 11.16 10.90
C GLN A 70 -23.79 9.76 11.32
N ASP A 71 -23.90 9.50 12.63
CA ASP A 71 -24.29 8.19 13.17
C ASP A 71 -25.67 7.72 12.71
N ASN A 72 -26.61 8.67 12.53
CA ASN A 72 -27.96 8.40 12.06
C ASN A 72 -28.04 8.09 10.56
N GLN A 73 -26.98 8.34 9.80
CA GLN A 73 -26.92 7.97 8.39
C GLN A 73 -26.55 6.49 8.27
N LYS A 74 -27.46 5.72 7.70
CA LYS A 74 -27.23 4.31 7.40
C LYS A 74 -26.40 4.15 6.13
N ILE A 75 -25.33 3.37 6.21
CA ILE A 75 -24.58 2.88 5.07
C ILE A 75 -25.17 1.52 4.70
N GLN A 76 -25.65 1.38 3.47
CA GLN A 76 -26.40 0.20 3.07
C GLN A 76 -25.46 -0.92 2.65
N TRP A 77 -25.77 -2.14 3.13
CA TRP A 77 -25.11 -3.37 2.70
C TRP A 77 -26.13 -4.48 2.51
N SER A 78 -26.05 -5.22 1.42
CA SER A 78 -26.93 -6.34 1.09
C SER A 78 -26.24 -7.31 0.12
N ASP A 79 -26.86 -8.45 -0.13
CA ASP A 79 -26.41 -9.46 -1.08
C ASP A 79 -26.34 -8.99 -2.55
N SER A 80 -26.92 -7.85 -2.85
CA SER A 80 -26.91 -7.22 -4.18
C SER A 80 -25.91 -6.06 -4.29
N SER A 81 -25.28 -5.63 -3.20
CA SER A 81 -24.41 -4.46 -3.18
C SER A 81 -23.24 -4.60 -4.14
N LEU A 82 -22.47 -5.69 -4.05
CA LEU A 82 -21.35 -6.00 -4.95
C LEU A 82 -21.78 -6.01 -6.43
N ALA A 83 -22.76 -6.82 -6.79
CA ALA A 83 -23.22 -6.93 -8.17
C ALA A 83 -23.77 -5.60 -8.72
N SER A 84 -24.41 -4.80 -7.87
CA SER A 84 -24.91 -3.48 -8.25
C SER A 84 -23.77 -2.51 -8.56
N GLU A 85 -22.71 -2.47 -7.73
CA GLU A 85 -21.58 -1.55 -7.91
C GLU A 85 -20.74 -1.96 -9.12
N PHE A 86 -20.40 -3.24 -9.27
CA PHE A 86 -19.72 -3.77 -10.46
C PHE A 86 -20.43 -3.39 -11.76
N LYS A 87 -21.76 -3.39 -11.76
CA LYS A 87 -22.56 -3.05 -12.96
C LYS A 87 -22.65 -1.56 -13.22
N ARG A 88 -22.83 -0.75 -12.15
CA ARG A 88 -23.17 0.69 -12.28
C ARG A 88 -21.95 1.59 -12.33
N LYS A 89 -20.92 1.24 -11.56
CA LYS A 89 -19.74 2.07 -11.39
C LYS A 89 -18.47 1.20 -11.29
N PRO A 90 -18.12 0.44 -12.34
CA PRO A 90 -16.96 -0.43 -12.31
C PRO A 90 -15.65 0.34 -12.09
N GLY A 91 -15.63 1.65 -12.32
CA GLY A 91 -14.47 2.52 -12.11
C GLY A 91 -14.20 2.87 -10.64
N THR A 92 -15.10 2.55 -9.71
CA THR A 92 -14.89 2.70 -8.27
C THR A 92 -13.82 1.74 -7.72
N TYR A 93 -13.54 0.64 -8.42
CA TYR A 93 -12.52 -0.35 -8.02
C TYR A 93 -11.14 0.01 -8.58
N ASP A 94 -10.75 1.29 -8.57
CA ASP A 94 -9.46 1.74 -9.10
C ASP A 94 -8.28 1.21 -8.30
N ASP A 95 -8.38 1.14 -6.99
CA ASP A 95 -7.44 0.44 -6.14
C ASP A 95 -7.17 -1.00 -6.64
N ILE A 96 -8.20 -1.78 -6.92
CA ILE A 96 -8.07 -3.18 -7.32
C ILE A 96 -7.57 -3.31 -8.77
N TYR A 97 -8.16 -2.60 -9.74
CA TYR A 97 -7.72 -2.80 -11.13
C TYR A 97 -6.31 -2.24 -11.40
N MET A 98 -5.84 -1.27 -10.62
CA MET A 98 -4.45 -0.81 -10.71
C MET A 98 -3.48 -1.85 -10.16
N ASP A 99 -3.75 -2.39 -8.97
CA ASP A 99 -3.00 -3.54 -8.43
C ASP A 99 -2.94 -4.71 -9.43
N LEU A 100 -4.08 -5.07 -10.04
CA LEU A 100 -4.13 -6.14 -11.03
C LEU A 100 -3.33 -5.81 -12.30
N THR A 101 -3.24 -4.54 -12.68
CA THR A 101 -2.37 -4.08 -13.77
C THR A 101 -0.90 -4.34 -13.43
N PHE A 102 -0.47 -4.03 -12.23
CA PHE A 102 0.90 -4.31 -11.79
C PHE A 102 1.18 -5.81 -11.64
N MET A 103 0.20 -6.56 -11.14
CA MET A 103 0.31 -8.03 -11.09
C MET A 103 0.44 -8.65 -12.49
N GLN A 104 -0.24 -8.12 -13.49
CA GLN A 104 -0.09 -8.56 -14.88
C GLN A 104 1.34 -8.26 -15.40
N VAL A 105 1.93 -7.13 -15.05
CA VAL A 105 3.33 -6.82 -15.41
C VAL A 105 4.29 -7.86 -14.82
N ILE A 106 4.08 -8.25 -13.55
CA ILE A 106 4.90 -9.29 -12.90
C ILE A 106 4.68 -10.66 -13.58
N LYS A 107 3.44 -11.00 -13.90
CA LYS A 107 3.13 -12.24 -14.61
C LYS A 107 3.88 -12.37 -15.93
N ASP A 108 3.96 -11.27 -16.68
CA ASP A 108 4.54 -11.23 -18.02
C ASP A 108 6.07 -11.10 -18.00
N ASN A 109 6.65 -10.42 -16.97
CA ASN A 109 8.07 -10.05 -16.93
C ASN A 109 8.83 -10.67 -15.74
N GLY A 110 8.14 -11.31 -14.81
CA GLY A 110 8.72 -11.86 -13.58
C GLY A 110 8.79 -10.85 -12.43
N ILE A 111 9.15 -11.34 -11.22
CA ILE A 111 9.23 -10.54 -9.98
C ILE A 111 10.23 -9.37 -10.03
N ASN A 112 11.16 -9.42 -10.98
CA ASN A 112 12.17 -8.38 -11.19
C ASN A 112 11.79 -7.39 -12.30
N ALA A 113 10.49 -7.30 -12.66
CA ALA A 113 9.99 -6.30 -13.60
C ALA A 113 10.50 -4.90 -13.24
N THR A 114 10.95 -4.16 -14.25
CA THR A 114 11.57 -2.84 -14.07
C THR A 114 10.54 -1.73 -13.92
N ALA A 115 10.91 -0.61 -13.29
CA ALA A 115 10.05 0.58 -13.20
C ALA A 115 9.50 1.01 -14.58
N GLN A 116 10.32 0.90 -15.64
CA GLN A 116 9.89 1.24 -16.99
C GLN A 116 8.79 0.30 -17.53
N GLN A 117 8.81 -1.00 -17.17
CA GLN A 117 7.77 -1.95 -17.60
C GLN A 117 6.44 -1.63 -16.93
N TYR A 118 6.44 -1.28 -15.63
CA TYR A 118 5.25 -0.80 -14.92
C TYR A 118 4.76 0.54 -15.48
N ALA A 119 5.66 1.49 -15.72
CA ALA A 119 5.32 2.78 -16.32
C ALA A 119 4.68 2.61 -17.72
N ASN A 120 5.18 1.68 -18.53
CA ASN A 120 4.59 1.38 -19.84
C ASN A 120 3.14 0.86 -19.71
N ALA A 121 2.84 0.06 -18.67
CA ALA A 121 1.49 -0.40 -18.42
C ALA A 121 0.54 0.76 -18.09
N ILE A 122 0.97 1.70 -17.24
CA ILE A 122 0.20 2.92 -16.94
C ILE A 122 0.06 3.82 -18.17
N GLY A 123 1.16 4.04 -18.89
CA GLY A 123 1.17 4.87 -20.09
C GLY A 123 0.20 4.39 -21.18
N ASN A 124 -0.02 3.07 -21.27
CA ASN A 124 -0.89 2.41 -22.24
C ASN A 124 -2.27 2.02 -21.67
N ALA A 125 -2.54 2.31 -20.39
CA ALA A 125 -3.81 1.98 -19.76
C ALA A 125 -4.99 2.63 -20.51
N THR A 126 -6.03 1.85 -20.80
CA THR A 126 -7.22 2.29 -21.55
C THR A 126 -8.36 2.76 -20.67
N TYR A 127 -8.28 2.46 -19.38
CA TYR A 127 -9.24 2.92 -18.37
C TYR A 127 -8.89 4.33 -17.88
N LYS A 128 -9.86 4.95 -17.21
CA LYS A 128 -9.69 6.29 -16.64
C LYS A 128 -8.72 6.21 -15.48
N LEU A 129 -7.80 7.17 -15.44
CA LEU A 129 -6.89 7.43 -14.33
C LEU A 129 -7.21 8.78 -13.72
N TRP A 130 -6.90 8.94 -12.43
CA TRP A 130 -7.19 10.13 -11.66
C TRP A 130 -5.88 10.80 -11.23
N PHE A 131 -5.93 11.97 -10.76
CA PHE A 131 -4.90 12.76 -10.06
C PHE A 131 -3.44 12.40 -10.39
N ALA A 132 -2.70 11.78 -9.45
CA ALA A 132 -1.29 11.44 -9.65
C ALA A 132 -1.10 10.44 -10.79
N ASN A 133 -1.96 9.44 -10.90
CA ASN A 133 -1.95 8.47 -11.99
C ASN A 133 -2.19 9.11 -13.36
N GLN A 134 -3.16 10.03 -13.44
CA GLN A 134 -3.43 10.76 -14.69
C GLN A 134 -2.23 11.64 -15.09
N SER A 135 -1.63 12.33 -14.13
CA SER A 135 -0.44 13.16 -14.34
C SER A 135 0.76 12.30 -14.74
N ALA A 136 0.95 11.14 -14.08
CA ALA A 136 2.00 10.19 -14.43
C ALA A 136 1.84 9.66 -15.86
N ARG A 137 0.63 9.25 -16.26
CA ARG A 137 0.36 8.82 -17.65
C ARG A 137 0.68 9.91 -18.66
N TYR A 138 0.28 11.16 -18.39
CA TYR A 138 0.63 12.29 -19.24
C TYR A 138 2.15 12.46 -19.33
N ASN A 139 2.87 12.43 -18.22
CA ASN A 139 4.30 12.55 -18.15
C ASN A 139 5.01 11.44 -18.96
N ILE A 140 4.60 10.19 -18.78
CA ILE A 140 5.15 9.03 -19.49
C ILE A 140 4.91 9.16 -21.00
N GLN A 141 3.71 9.53 -21.42
CA GLN A 141 3.38 9.73 -22.84
C GLN A 141 4.15 10.90 -23.48
N ASN A 142 4.66 11.84 -22.66
CA ASN A 142 5.54 12.92 -23.09
C ASN A 142 7.03 12.63 -22.86
N GLY A 143 7.41 11.39 -22.57
CA GLY A 143 8.80 10.94 -22.54
C GLY A 143 9.49 11.05 -21.18
N LEU A 144 8.78 11.43 -20.11
CA LEU A 144 9.31 11.33 -18.74
C LEU A 144 9.26 9.88 -18.25
N THR A 145 10.31 9.45 -17.59
CA THR A 145 10.42 8.09 -17.02
C THR A 145 10.43 8.14 -15.50
N PRO A 146 10.09 7.05 -14.79
CA PRO A 146 10.31 6.99 -13.35
C PRO A 146 11.80 7.18 -12.98
N PRO A 147 12.12 7.84 -11.87
CA PRO A 147 11.22 8.45 -10.89
C PRO A 147 10.71 9.85 -11.28
N GLN A 148 11.12 10.40 -12.42
CA GLN A 148 10.79 11.78 -12.80
C GLN A 148 9.29 11.97 -13.10
N SER A 149 8.60 10.93 -13.55
CA SER A 149 7.16 10.99 -13.84
C SER A 149 6.30 11.22 -12.61
N GLY A 150 6.69 10.68 -11.45
CA GLY A 150 6.00 10.85 -10.18
C GLY A 150 6.56 11.97 -9.29
N HIS A 151 7.75 12.47 -9.61
CA HIS A 151 8.41 13.49 -8.78
C HIS A 151 7.57 14.78 -8.72
N TRP A 152 7.46 15.39 -7.54
CA TRP A 152 6.62 16.56 -7.25
C TRP A 152 6.84 17.76 -8.21
N LEU A 153 8.01 17.92 -8.82
CA LEU A 153 8.26 18.95 -9.84
C LEU A 153 7.48 18.72 -11.13
N ASN A 154 7.12 17.48 -11.44
CA ASN A 154 6.46 17.09 -12.67
C ASN A 154 5.04 16.57 -12.44
N ASN A 155 4.71 16.22 -11.20
CA ASN A 155 3.40 15.70 -10.82
C ASN A 155 2.83 16.54 -9.66
N PRO A 156 1.85 17.42 -9.92
CA PRO A 156 1.29 18.29 -8.89
C PRO A 156 0.45 17.55 -7.85
N CYS A 157 0.17 16.26 -8.08
CA CYS A 157 -0.57 15.39 -7.19
C CYS A 157 0.31 14.37 -6.48
N ALA A 158 1.63 14.56 -6.44
CA ALA A 158 2.59 13.59 -5.92
C ALA A 158 2.34 13.14 -4.47
N ASP A 159 1.61 13.90 -3.67
CA ASP A 159 1.28 13.62 -2.27
C ASP A 159 -0.07 12.92 -2.08
N ASP A 160 -0.76 12.60 -3.18
CA ASP A 160 -2.08 11.99 -3.10
C ASP A 160 -2.02 10.49 -2.79
N ILE A 161 -3.20 9.91 -2.62
CA ILE A 161 -3.43 8.55 -2.18
C ILE A 161 -3.18 7.49 -3.27
N ASP A 162 -3.00 7.86 -4.55
CA ASP A 162 -3.03 6.90 -5.66
C ASP A 162 -2.12 5.68 -5.41
N PHE A 163 -0.83 5.87 -5.14
CA PHE A 163 0.04 4.72 -4.86
C PHE A 163 -0.30 4.02 -3.54
N GLN A 164 -0.86 4.73 -2.55
CA GLN A 164 -1.25 4.12 -1.28
C GLN A 164 -2.31 3.03 -1.49
N ILE A 165 -3.27 3.26 -2.37
CA ILE A 165 -4.36 2.31 -2.65
C ILE A 165 -3.98 1.24 -3.68
N GLU A 166 -2.79 1.33 -4.28
CA GLU A 166 -2.30 0.48 -5.36
C GLU A 166 -1.05 -0.32 -4.97
N ALA A 167 -0.73 -0.39 -3.68
CA ALA A 167 0.46 -1.07 -3.16
C ALA A 167 0.14 -2.41 -2.48
N ASP A 168 -1.11 -2.81 -2.43
CA ASP A 168 -1.61 -3.99 -1.73
C ASP A 168 -0.97 -5.26 -2.30
N PHE A 169 -0.87 -5.37 -3.63
CA PHE A 169 -0.23 -6.49 -4.31
C PHE A 169 1.22 -6.70 -3.86
N ALA A 170 1.98 -5.62 -3.64
CA ALA A 170 3.38 -5.70 -3.23
C ALA A 170 3.53 -6.31 -1.82
N GLY A 171 2.63 -5.92 -0.91
CA GLY A 171 2.54 -6.52 0.42
C GLY A 171 2.06 -7.96 0.38
N LEU A 172 1.00 -8.25 -0.38
CA LEU A 172 0.39 -9.57 -0.49
C LEU A 172 1.32 -10.62 -1.10
N MET A 173 2.21 -10.22 -2.00
CA MET A 173 3.22 -11.15 -2.55
C MET A 173 4.50 -11.26 -1.71
N SER A 174 4.61 -10.51 -0.61
CA SER A 174 5.82 -10.44 0.22
C SER A 174 5.54 -10.77 1.70
N PRO A 175 4.94 -11.93 2.05
CA PRO A 175 4.56 -12.28 3.43
C PRO A 175 5.78 -12.27 4.35
N GLY A 176 5.79 -11.39 5.37
CA GLY A 176 6.88 -11.22 6.33
C GLY A 176 8.20 -10.72 5.73
N MET A 177 8.20 -10.31 4.46
CA MET A 177 9.39 -9.85 3.74
C MET A 177 9.26 -8.36 3.37
N MET A 178 9.24 -7.51 4.38
CA MET A 178 8.97 -6.08 4.24
C MET A 178 9.93 -5.38 3.28
N ASN A 179 11.24 -5.68 3.31
CA ASN A 179 12.18 -5.05 2.37
C ASN A 179 11.89 -5.43 0.92
N SER A 180 11.47 -6.67 0.67
CA SER A 180 11.09 -7.12 -0.67
C SER A 180 9.83 -6.42 -1.17
N ALA A 181 8.84 -6.18 -0.30
CA ALA A 181 7.68 -5.36 -0.63
C ALA A 181 8.11 -3.92 -1.00
N ILE A 182 9.00 -3.32 -0.20
CA ILE A 182 9.52 -1.96 -0.42
C ILE A 182 10.29 -1.84 -1.73
N GLU A 183 11.08 -2.85 -2.12
CA GLU A 183 11.77 -2.87 -3.42
C GLU A 183 10.79 -2.85 -4.61
N ILE A 184 9.61 -3.44 -4.47
CA ILE A 184 8.54 -3.32 -5.47
C ILE A 184 7.93 -1.92 -5.41
N CYS A 185 7.62 -1.44 -4.21
CA CYS A 185 7.11 -0.08 -4.01
C CYS A 185 8.02 0.98 -4.63
N ASP A 186 9.34 0.84 -4.50
CA ASP A 186 10.30 1.78 -5.10
C ASP A 186 10.19 1.82 -6.63
N ARG A 187 9.99 0.66 -7.26
CA ARG A 187 9.84 0.57 -8.73
C ARG A 187 8.50 1.08 -9.25
N VAL A 188 7.44 0.98 -8.44
CA VAL A 188 6.07 1.33 -8.86
C VAL A 188 5.68 2.71 -8.36
N GLY A 189 5.89 3.00 -7.08
CA GLY A 189 5.38 4.21 -6.45
C GLY A 189 5.92 5.50 -7.06
N HIS A 190 7.19 5.51 -7.45
CA HIS A 190 7.81 6.67 -8.10
C HIS A 190 7.38 6.88 -9.56
N ILE A 191 6.48 6.04 -10.08
CA ILE A 191 5.84 6.32 -11.37
C ILE A 191 4.85 7.48 -11.23
N MET A 192 4.10 7.53 -10.10
CA MET A 192 3.01 8.48 -9.87
C MET A 192 3.18 9.36 -8.65
N ASN A 193 3.81 8.91 -7.57
CA ASN A 193 3.89 9.62 -6.29
C ASN A 193 5.33 9.89 -5.84
N TYR A 194 5.47 10.77 -4.84
CA TYR A 194 6.71 11.16 -4.21
C TYR A 194 6.43 11.59 -2.76
N GLY A 195 7.42 11.48 -1.85
CA GLY A 195 7.24 11.94 -0.47
C GLY A 195 6.11 11.22 0.26
N ASP A 196 5.19 11.95 0.87
CA ASP A 196 4.10 11.39 1.66
C ASP A 196 3.19 10.46 0.84
N GLY A 197 2.96 10.73 -0.45
CA GLY A 197 2.21 9.83 -1.33
C GLY A 197 2.91 8.49 -1.56
N TYR A 198 4.23 8.52 -1.78
CA TYR A 198 5.04 7.29 -1.87
C TYR A 198 5.07 6.53 -0.54
N TYR A 199 5.22 7.24 0.59
CA TYR A 199 5.21 6.61 1.91
C TYR A 199 3.87 5.94 2.23
N GLY A 200 2.77 6.47 1.73
CA GLY A 200 1.46 5.84 1.83
C GLY A 200 1.45 4.42 1.29
N GLY A 201 1.93 4.22 0.07
CA GLY A 201 2.03 2.88 -0.53
C GLY A 201 3.01 1.96 0.18
N VAL A 202 4.20 2.47 0.54
CA VAL A 202 5.17 1.71 1.34
C VAL A 202 4.54 1.22 2.65
N TYR A 203 3.76 2.07 3.32
CA TYR A 203 3.12 1.74 4.57
C TYR A 203 2.05 0.65 4.41
N ILE A 204 1.17 0.78 3.42
CA ILE A 204 0.13 -0.22 3.13
C ILE A 204 0.76 -1.57 2.74
N ALA A 205 1.76 -1.58 1.86
CA ALA A 205 2.47 -2.81 1.51
C ALA A 205 3.13 -3.47 2.75
N ALA A 206 3.72 -2.66 3.63
CA ALA A 206 4.31 -3.14 4.88
C ALA A 206 3.25 -3.71 5.84
N LEU A 207 2.08 -3.07 5.94
CA LEU A 207 0.95 -3.56 6.75
C LEU A 207 0.49 -4.94 6.26
N TYR A 208 0.26 -5.13 4.96
CA TYR A 208 -0.12 -6.43 4.39
C TYR A 208 0.97 -7.49 4.59
N SER A 209 2.23 -7.13 4.34
CA SER A 209 3.36 -8.04 4.55
C SER A 209 3.39 -8.59 5.98
N GLN A 210 3.18 -7.76 6.99
CA GLN A 210 3.14 -8.17 8.40
C GLN A 210 1.84 -8.90 8.75
N ALA A 211 0.70 -8.45 8.24
CA ALA A 211 -0.61 -9.05 8.49
C ALA A 211 -0.67 -10.54 8.05
N LEU A 212 -0.08 -10.86 6.90
CA LEU A 212 -0.05 -12.23 6.37
C LEU A 212 0.64 -13.23 7.30
N VAL A 213 1.58 -12.77 8.13
CA VAL A 213 2.36 -13.62 9.04
C VAL A 213 1.99 -13.42 10.51
N ALA A 214 1.00 -12.58 10.79
CA ALA A 214 0.46 -12.39 12.15
C ALA A 214 -0.38 -13.60 12.58
N ASP A 215 -0.36 -13.91 13.87
CA ASP A 215 -1.08 -15.05 14.42
C ASP A 215 -2.56 -14.73 14.70
N ASN A 216 -2.85 -13.49 15.10
CA ASN A 216 -4.20 -13.09 15.49
C ASN A 216 -4.38 -11.55 15.51
N VAL A 217 -5.62 -11.11 15.72
CA VAL A 217 -6.00 -9.69 15.74
C VAL A 217 -5.39 -8.87 16.88
N ASN A 218 -4.91 -9.51 17.94
CA ASN A 218 -4.25 -8.78 19.03
C ASN A 218 -2.92 -8.16 18.58
N ASP A 219 -2.39 -8.58 17.43
CA ASP A 219 -1.16 -8.07 16.85
C ASP A 219 -1.35 -6.76 16.08
N ILE A 220 -2.60 -6.28 15.88
CA ILE A 220 -2.91 -5.09 15.07
C ILE A 220 -2.07 -3.88 15.47
N GLU A 221 -1.98 -3.55 16.76
CA GLU A 221 -1.17 -2.40 17.21
C GLU A 221 0.33 -2.61 16.91
N THR A 222 0.81 -3.84 17.03
CA THR A 222 2.19 -4.19 16.69
C THR A 222 2.42 -4.07 15.19
N ILE A 223 1.52 -4.61 14.35
CA ILE A 223 1.59 -4.54 12.89
C ILE A 223 1.65 -3.09 12.42
N VAL A 224 0.77 -2.24 12.95
CA VAL A 224 0.72 -0.80 12.63
C VAL A 224 2.05 -0.10 12.94
N LYS A 225 2.69 -0.43 14.06
CA LYS A 225 3.99 0.14 14.46
C LYS A 225 5.15 -0.42 13.64
N GLU A 226 5.17 -1.74 13.41
CA GLU A 226 6.25 -2.38 12.66
C GLU A 226 6.26 -1.90 11.21
N ALA A 227 5.09 -1.75 10.58
CA ALA A 227 4.95 -1.25 9.23
C ALA A 227 5.46 0.20 9.05
N LEU A 228 5.51 0.97 10.12
CA LEU A 228 6.01 2.35 10.08
C LEU A 228 7.55 2.45 10.14
N LYS A 229 8.25 1.39 10.58
CA LYS A 229 9.70 1.41 10.78
C LYS A 229 10.54 1.78 9.55
N PRO A 230 10.18 1.37 8.31
CA PRO A 230 10.93 1.77 7.13
C PRO A 230 10.83 3.26 6.80
N ILE A 231 9.73 3.90 7.21
CA ILE A 231 9.43 5.28 6.84
C ILE A 231 10.21 6.24 7.74
N PRO A 232 10.88 7.27 7.19
CA PRO A 232 11.62 8.24 7.97
C PRO A 232 10.73 8.92 9.02
N GLY A 233 11.17 8.92 10.28
CA GLY A 233 10.40 9.49 11.39
C GLY A 233 10.20 11.01 11.29
N GLU A 234 11.04 11.68 10.49
CA GLU A 234 10.95 13.12 10.20
C GLU A 234 9.87 13.44 9.15
N SER A 235 9.37 12.46 8.39
CA SER A 235 8.30 12.67 7.43
C SER A 235 7.00 13.07 8.12
N LYS A 236 6.19 13.89 7.47
CA LYS A 236 4.86 14.24 7.99
C LYS A 236 3.94 13.03 8.03
N PHE A 237 4.10 12.10 7.08
CA PHE A 237 3.40 10.83 7.07
C PHE A 237 3.62 10.06 8.37
N ALA A 238 4.89 9.81 8.73
CA ALA A 238 5.21 9.07 9.96
C ALA A 238 4.73 9.80 11.22
N GLN A 239 4.85 11.12 11.26
CA GLN A 239 4.35 11.92 12.37
C GLN A 239 2.82 11.82 12.51
N CYS A 240 2.07 11.85 11.39
CA CYS A 240 0.62 11.71 11.40
C CYS A 240 0.19 10.35 11.96
N ILE A 241 0.79 9.27 11.48
CA ILE A 241 0.47 7.91 11.95
C ILE A 241 0.84 7.73 13.44
N ASN A 242 1.99 8.25 13.88
CA ASN A 242 2.36 8.22 15.30
C ASN A 242 1.37 8.98 16.18
N ASP A 243 0.84 10.11 15.71
CA ASP A 243 -0.21 10.85 16.41
C ASP A 243 -1.49 10.00 16.57
N VAL A 244 -1.91 9.27 15.53
CA VAL A 244 -3.08 8.36 15.63
C VAL A 244 -2.84 7.30 16.70
N ILE A 245 -1.67 6.65 16.68
CA ILE A 245 -1.31 5.61 17.66
C ILE A 245 -1.31 6.19 19.08
N GLN A 246 -0.76 7.38 19.28
CA GLN A 246 -0.74 8.04 20.57
C GLN A 246 -2.15 8.40 21.04
N TRP A 247 -2.96 9.02 20.20
CA TRP A 247 -4.30 9.47 20.55
C TRP A 247 -5.28 8.32 20.76
N HIS A 248 -5.09 7.19 20.06
CA HIS A 248 -5.79 5.95 20.37
C HIS A 248 -5.54 5.50 21.81
N LYS A 249 -4.29 5.55 22.30
CA LYS A 249 -3.95 5.21 23.70
C LYS A 249 -4.54 6.18 24.73
N GLU A 250 -4.65 7.45 24.37
CA GLU A 250 -5.27 8.47 25.21
C GLU A 250 -6.79 8.34 25.29
N SER A 251 -7.42 7.82 24.24
CA SER A 251 -8.89 7.70 24.10
C SER A 251 -9.32 6.36 23.49
N PRO A 252 -9.00 5.20 24.11
CA PRO A 252 -9.16 3.88 23.48
C PRO A 252 -10.61 3.48 23.17
N GLY A 253 -11.59 4.15 23.77
CA GLY A 253 -13.02 3.92 23.53
C GLY A 253 -13.69 4.93 22.59
N ASP A 254 -13.02 6.00 22.21
CA ASP A 254 -13.61 7.12 21.46
C ASP A 254 -12.81 7.45 20.20
N TRP A 255 -13.15 6.78 19.10
CA TRP A 255 -12.53 7.02 17.81
C TRP A 255 -12.80 8.42 17.26
N LYS A 256 -13.95 9.03 17.61
CA LYS A 256 -14.32 10.39 17.15
C LYS A 256 -13.42 11.45 17.77
N ALA A 257 -13.04 11.27 19.03
CA ALA A 257 -12.07 12.17 19.67
C ALA A 257 -10.71 12.12 18.95
N THR A 258 -10.25 10.93 18.56
CA THR A 258 -9.01 10.79 17.77
C THR A 258 -9.18 11.35 16.38
N TRP A 259 -10.27 11.04 15.67
CA TRP A 259 -10.58 11.62 14.37
C TRP A 259 -10.52 13.16 14.40
N TYR A 260 -11.17 13.77 15.40
CA TYR A 260 -11.16 15.22 15.55
C TYR A 260 -9.75 15.81 15.71
N LYS A 261 -8.89 15.16 16.50
CA LYS A 261 -7.50 15.59 16.68
C LYS A 261 -6.71 15.48 15.38
N VAL A 262 -6.85 14.36 14.66
CA VAL A 262 -6.20 14.14 13.35
C VAL A 262 -6.66 15.18 12.34
N ASN A 263 -7.97 15.30 12.15
CA ASN A 263 -8.53 16.25 11.20
C ASN A 263 -8.09 17.69 11.49
N ARG A 264 -8.14 18.11 12.75
CA ARG A 264 -7.73 19.45 13.15
C ARG A 264 -6.24 19.73 12.89
N LYS A 265 -5.36 18.76 13.12
CA LYS A 265 -3.91 18.95 12.97
C LYS A 265 -3.45 18.77 11.53
N TRP A 266 -3.98 17.78 10.83
CA TRP A 266 -3.41 17.30 9.59
C TRP A 266 -4.19 17.65 8.32
N SER A 267 -5.51 17.95 8.39
CA SER A 267 -6.30 18.26 7.19
C SER A 267 -5.91 19.58 6.50
N THR A 268 -5.24 20.48 7.19
CA THR A 268 -4.74 21.74 6.64
C THR A 268 -3.26 21.69 6.26
N ASP A 269 -2.57 20.61 6.64
CA ASP A 269 -1.16 20.40 6.34
C ASP A 269 -1.03 19.59 5.03
N THR A 270 -1.41 20.20 3.94
CA THR A 270 -1.33 19.57 2.64
C THR A 270 -0.09 20.03 1.88
N GLY A 271 0.64 19.10 1.27
CA GLY A 271 1.76 19.40 0.38
C GLY A 271 1.32 19.69 -1.05
N SER A 272 0.09 19.35 -1.41
CA SER A 272 -0.41 19.46 -2.77
C SER A 272 -1.05 20.83 -3.05
N PRO A 273 -0.81 21.44 -4.23
CA PRO A 273 -1.53 22.61 -4.69
C PRO A 273 -3.05 22.45 -4.74
N LEU A 274 -3.54 21.22 -4.89
CA LEU A 274 -4.98 20.92 -4.91
C LEU A 274 -5.65 21.14 -3.55
N GLY A 275 -4.89 21.10 -2.45
CA GLY A 275 -5.37 21.36 -1.09
C GLY A 275 -5.40 22.83 -0.70
N ILE A 276 -4.97 23.78 -1.57
CA ILE A 276 -4.96 25.19 -1.24
C ILE A 276 -6.38 25.72 -1.11
N PHE A 277 -6.68 26.32 0.07
CA PHE A 277 -7.97 26.90 0.43
C PHE A 277 -9.16 25.91 0.50
N LYS A 278 -8.89 24.61 0.48
CA LYS A 278 -9.91 23.57 0.68
C LYS A 278 -9.28 22.31 1.24
N PRO A 279 -10.04 21.42 1.88
CA PRO A 279 -9.53 20.10 2.27
C PRO A 279 -9.02 19.34 1.06
N PHE A 280 -7.85 18.70 1.21
CA PHE A 280 -7.31 17.79 0.21
C PHE A 280 -7.72 16.36 0.58
N ASN A 281 -8.91 15.98 0.15
CA ASN A 281 -9.59 14.73 0.52
C ASN A 281 -8.90 13.45 0.06
N ILE A 282 -7.93 13.56 -0.84
CA ILE A 282 -7.10 12.45 -1.32
C ILE A 282 -5.64 12.54 -0.83
N ASP A 283 -5.38 13.30 0.21
CA ASP A 283 -4.07 13.35 0.86
C ASP A 283 -3.71 11.99 1.47
N ALA A 284 -2.56 11.43 1.09
CA ALA A 284 -2.15 10.08 1.51
C ALA A 284 -2.06 9.93 3.03
N LYS A 285 -1.45 10.89 3.74
CA LYS A 285 -1.24 10.74 5.20
C LYS A 285 -2.53 10.76 6.00
N ILE A 286 -3.53 11.58 5.59
CA ILE A 286 -4.83 11.64 6.25
C ILE A 286 -5.61 10.36 6.00
N ASN A 287 -5.65 9.88 4.76
CA ASN A 287 -6.34 8.65 4.42
C ASN A 287 -5.67 7.43 5.07
N ALA A 288 -4.34 7.38 5.14
CA ALA A 288 -3.64 6.36 5.94
C ALA A 288 -4.01 6.45 7.43
N ALA A 289 -4.18 7.65 7.97
CA ALA A 289 -4.64 7.83 9.36
C ALA A 289 -6.04 7.25 9.57
N TRP A 290 -6.95 7.37 8.59
CA TRP A 290 -8.29 6.75 8.65
C TRP A 290 -8.23 5.22 8.59
N VAL A 291 -7.36 4.65 7.76
CA VAL A 291 -7.10 3.20 7.73
C VAL A 291 -6.62 2.71 9.10
N VAL A 292 -5.60 3.36 9.67
CA VAL A 292 -5.04 3.00 10.98
C VAL A 292 -6.08 3.17 12.10
N LEU A 293 -6.87 4.24 12.06
CA LEU A 293 -7.94 4.48 13.01
C LEU A 293 -8.99 3.37 12.96
N GLY A 294 -9.41 2.96 11.75
CA GLY A 294 -10.32 1.84 11.55
C GLY A 294 -9.77 0.52 12.10
N LEU A 295 -8.49 0.22 11.85
CA LEU A 295 -7.84 -0.99 12.36
C LEU A 295 -7.77 -1.00 13.90
N LEU A 296 -7.28 0.08 14.51
CA LEU A 296 -7.08 0.16 15.95
C LEU A 296 -8.40 0.14 16.73
N TYR A 297 -9.39 0.93 16.32
CA TYR A 297 -10.69 1.00 17.00
C TYR A 297 -11.66 -0.10 16.57
N GLY A 298 -11.45 -0.68 15.39
CA GLY A 298 -12.15 -1.89 14.96
C GLY A 298 -11.80 -3.10 15.82
N ASN A 299 -10.53 -3.16 16.28
CA ASN A 299 -10.03 -4.19 17.20
C ASN A 299 -10.40 -5.63 16.77
N GLY A 300 -10.23 -5.90 15.47
CA GLY A 300 -10.50 -7.23 14.89
C GLY A 300 -11.95 -7.49 14.48
N ASP A 301 -12.88 -6.58 14.75
CA ASP A 301 -14.26 -6.69 14.28
C ASP A 301 -14.42 -6.05 12.91
N PHE A 302 -14.85 -6.82 11.89
CA PHE A 302 -15.03 -6.35 10.53
C PHE A 302 -16.06 -5.23 10.41
N THR A 303 -17.20 -5.35 11.13
CA THR A 303 -18.25 -4.35 11.07
C THR A 303 -17.76 -3.00 11.60
N ARG A 304 -17.10 -3.04 12.76
CA ARG A 304 -16.53 -1.83 13.34
C ARG A 304 -15.41 -1.25 12.44
N THR A 305 -14.55 -2.09 11.88
CA THR A 305 -13.47 -1.65 10.99
C THR A 305 -14.04 -0.95 9.77
N PHE A 306 -14.95 -1.57 9.04
CA PHE A 306 -15.58 -0.96 7.86
C PHE A 306 -16.38 0.30 8.21
N GLU A 307 -17.24 0.25 9.23
CA GLU A 307 -18.07 1.38 9.65
C GLU A 307 -17.22 2.59 10.08
N ILE A 308 -16.22 2.37 10.94
CA ILE A 308 -15.39 3.47 11.44
C ILE A 308 -14.60 4.09 10.29
N THR A 309 -13.94 3.27 9.48
CA THR A 309 -13.10 3.77 8.38
C THR A 309 -13.92 4.54 7.36
N THR A 310 -15.06 4.01 6.91
CA THR A 310 -15.96 4.72 5.99
C THR A 310 -16.50 6.01 6.60
N ARG A 311 -16.84 6.01 7.91
CA ARG A 311 -17.37 7.19 8.58
C ARG A 311 -16.36 8.29 8.82
N CYS A 312 -15.08 8.01 8.70
CA CYS A 312 -14.05 9.04 8.72
C CYS A 312 -14.19 10.03 7.56
N GLY A 313 -14.84 9.68 6.47
CA GLY A 313 -15.02 10.54 5.29
C GLY A 313 -13.82 10.49 4.35
N ASP A 314 -13.64 11.56 3.59
CA ASP A 314 -12.61 11.74 2.57
C ASP A 314 -12.70 10.63 1.50
N ASP A 315 -11.69 9.83 1.27
CA ASP A 315 -11.69 8.68 0.37
C ASP A 315 -12.34 7.46 1.06
N ALA A 316 -13.65 7.53 1.17
CA ALA A 316 -14.42 6.67 2.06
C ALA A 316 -14.71 5.27 1.51
N ASP A 317 -14.24 4.92 0.32
CA ASP A 317 -14.31 3.58 -0.28
C ASP A 317 -12.95 2.89 -0.29
N CYS A 318 -11.87 3.56 -0.68
CA CYS A 318 -10.53 2.97 -0.64
C CYS A 318 -10.01 2.77 0.81
N ASN A 319 -10.33 3.69 1.74
CA ASN A 319 -9.91 3.53 3.13
C ASN A 319 -10.45 2.26 3.80
N PRO A 320 -11.77 1.92 3.73
CA PRO A 320 -12.26 0.66 4.25
C PRO A 320 -11.81 -0.56 3.43
N ALA A 321 -11.48 -0.40 2.14
CA ALA A 321 -10.85 -1.44 1.34
C ALA A 321 -9.52 -1.86 1.95
N SER A 322 -8.60 -0.92 2.14
CA SER A 322 -7.29 -1.17 2.76
C SER A 322 -7.43 -1.72 4.19
N ALA A 323 -8.26 -1.09 5.04
CA ALA A 323 -8.42 -1.54 6.42
C ALA A 323 -9.03 -2.95 6.53
N GLY A 324 -10.07 -3.23 5.74
CA GLY A 324 -10.70 -4.54 5.66
C GLY A 324 -9.78 -5.61 5.10
N GLY A 325 -9.05 -5.28 4.03
CA GLY A 325 -8.06 -6.15 3.40
C GLY A 325 -6.94 -6.54 4.36
N ILE A 326 -6.37 -5.58 5.09
CA ILE A 326 -5.34 -5.83 6.11
C ILE A 326 -5.89 -6.70 7.25
N LEU A 327 -7.10 -6.40 7.77
CA LEU A 327 -7.73 -7.23 8.79
C LEU A 327 -7.92 -8.68 8.30
N ALA A 328 -8.40 -8.86 7.07
CA ALA A 328 -8.60 -10.18 6.49
C ALA A 328 -7.27 -10.90 6.17
N ALA A 329 -6.20 -10.17 5.87
CA ALA A 329 -4.86 -10.74 5.77
C ALA A 329 -4.34 -11.30 7.12
N ILE A 330 -4.86 -10.81 8.25
CA ILE A 330 -4.56 -11.38 9.57
C ILE A 330 -5.35 -12.67 9.80
N VAL A 331 -6.67 -12.64 9.55
CA VAL A 331 -7.59 -13.69 10.02
C VAL A 331 -7.95 -14.73 8.96
N GLY A 332 -7.79 -14.44 7.67
CA GLY A 332 -8.17 -15.28 6.54
C GLY A 332 -9.63 -15.10 6.09
N TYR A 333 -9.92 -15.55 4.86
CA TYR A 333 -11.24 -15.48 4.22
C TYR A 333 -12.32 -16.22 5.02
N ASN A 334 -11.97 -17.38 5.56
CA ASN A 334 -12.91 -18.21 6.30
C ASN A 334 -13.45 -17.52 7.56
N ASN A 335 -12.71 -16.57 8.12
CA ASN A 335 -13.09 -15.81 9.31
C ASN A 335 -13.76 -14.46 9.01
N ILE A 336 -13.94 -14.09 7.74
CA ILE A 336 -14.80 -12.96 7.39
C ILE A 336 -16.25 -13.37 7.69
N PRO A 337 -17.04 -12.57 8.43
CA PRO A 337 -18.43 -12.89 8.69
C PRO A 337 -19.26 -13.05 7.40
N ASP A 338 -20.17 -14.04 7.39
CA ASP A 338 -21.00 -14.31 6.20
C ASP A 338 -21.86 -13.11 5.77
N PHE A 339 -22.24 -12.28 6.73
CA PHE A 339 -22.92 -11.01 6.46
C PHE A 339 -22.13 -10.13 5.47
N TRP A 340 -20.81 -10.08 5.58
CA TRP A 340 -19.97 -9.29 4.70
C TRP A 340 -19.65 -10.00 3.38
N LYS A 341 -19.58 -11.34 3.38
CA LYS A 341 -19.31 -12.14 2.18
C LYS A 341 -20.50 -12.31 1.25
N GLN A 342 -21.71 -11.94 1.69
CA GLN A 342 -22.92 -12.12 0.87
C GLN A 342 -22.79 -11.40 -0.48
N GLY A 343 -23.07 -12.12 -1.55
CA GLY A 343 -23.04 -11.61 -2.93
C GLY A 343 -21.66 -11.65 -3.61
N ILE A 344 -20.60 -12.06 -2.92
CA ILE A 344 -19.26 -12.15 -3.54
C ILE A 344 -19.23 -13.21 -4.65
N GLU A 345 -19.99 -14.27 -4.51
CA GLU A 345 -20.15 -15.33 -5.51
C GLU A 345 -20.77 -14.85 -6.83
N LYS A 346 -21.45 -13.70 -6.81
CA LYS A 346 -22.07 -13.08 -8.01
C LYS A 346 -21.06 -12.31 -8.86
N VAL A 347 -19.90 -11.95 -8.28
CA VAL A 347 -18.91 -11.08 -8.94
C VAL A 347 -17.52 -11.69 -9.03
N GLN A 348 -17.20 -12.72 -8.24
CA GLN A 348 -15.84 -13.26 -8.12
C GLN A 348 -15.23 -13.78 -9.43
N ASP A 349 -16.04 -14.12 -10.42
CA ASP A 349 -15.60 -14.57 -11.76
C ASP A 349 -15.68 -13.47 -12.81
N LEU A 350 -16.18 -12.29 -12.47
CA LEU A 350 -16.23 -11.14 -13.37
C LEU A 350 -14.87 -10.42 -13.39
N PRO A 351 -14.35 -10.07 -14.58
CA PRO A 351 -13.12 -9.30 -14.64
C PRO A 351 -13.35 -7.87 -14.13
N PHE A 352 -12.36 -7.32 -13.44
CA PHE A 352 -12.34 -5.90 -13.08
C PHE A 352 -12.15 -5.03 -14.33
N MET A 353 -12.63 -3.79 -14.27
CA MET A 353 -12.55 -2.84 -15.38
C MET A 353 -11.10 -2.68 -15.86
N GLY A 354 -10.92 -2.67 -17.17
CA GLY A 354 -9.61 -2.45 -17.78
C GLY A 354 -8.63 -3.63 -17.67
N THR A 355 -9.04 -4.74 -17.07
CA THR A 355 -8.24 -5.95 -16.92
C THR A 355 -8.98 -7.18 -17.47
N THR A 356 -8.29 -8.32 -17.55
CA THR A 356 -8.90 -9.62 -17.81
C THR A 356 -8.96 -10.48 -16.55
N ILE A 357 -8.57 -9.92 -15.41
CA ILE A 357 -8.39 -10.64 -14.15
C ILE A 357 -9.64 -10.46 -13.29
N SER A 358 -10.23 -11.58 -12.89
CA SER A 358 -11.31 -11.63 -11.91
C SER A 358 -10.77 -11.78 -10.49
N LEU A 359 -11.65 -11.66 -9.49
CA LEU A 359 -11.27 -11.82 -8.10
C LEU A 359 -10.68 -13.21 -7.81
N ASN A 360 -11.28 -14.28 -8.35
CA ASN A 360 -10.73 -15.63 -8.22
C ASN A 360 -9.33 -15.75 -8.86
N GLN A 361 -9.13 -15.14 -10.02
CA GLN A 361 -7.81 -15.12 -10.65
C GLN A 361 -6.79 -14.26 -9.88
N ALA A 362 -7.23 -13.18 -9.23
CA ALA A 362 -6.36 -12.37 -8.36
C ALA A 362 -5.85 -13.17 -7.16
N TYR A 363 -6.69 -14.02 -6.55
CA TYR A 363 -6.29 -14.90 -5.46
C TYR A 363 -5.14 -15.83 -5.88
N ASP A 364 -5.33 -16.52 -6.99
CA ASP A 364 -4.36 -17.50 -7.49
C ASP A 364 -3.05 -16.82 -7.92
N LEU A 365 -3.14 -15.74 -8.67
CA LEU A 365 -1.99 -15.01 -9.18
C LEU A 365 -1.17 -14.37 -8.04
N SER A 366 -1.85 -13.81 -7.03
CA SER A 366 -1.20 -13.24 -5.85
C SER A 366 -0.42 -14.31 -5.07
N TYR A 367 -1.03 -15.49 -4.90
CA TYR A 367 -0.36 -16.61 -4.24
C TYR A 367 0.85 -17.13 -5.05
N GLU A 368 0.73 -17.26 -6.38
CA GLU A 368 1.86 -17.63 -7.25
C GLU A 368 3.01 -16.62 -7.15
N HIS A 369 2.71 -15.33 -7.09
CA HIS A 369 3.70 -14.28 -6.91
C HIS A 369 4.36 -14.40 -5.52
N ALA A 370 3.60 -14.70 -4.47
CA ALA A 370 4.13 -14.91 -3.13
C ALA A 370 5.10 -16.09 -3.07
N GLU A 371 4.77 -17.23 -3.69
CA GLU A 371 5.70 -18.37 -3.76
C GLU A 371 7.01 -18.01 -4.49
N LYS A 372 6.92 -17.29 -5.61
CA LYS A 372 8.10 -16.83 -6.36
C LYS A 372 8.95 -15.85 -5.54
N MET A 373 8.29 -14.94 -4.82
CA MET A 373 8.97 -13.96 -3.96
C MET A 373 9.68 -14.66 -2.79
N ILE A 374 9.00 -15.60 -2.13
CA ILE A 374 9.59 -16.39 -1.04
C ILE A 374 10.84 -17.15 -1.53
N ALA A 375 10.71 -17.87 -2.65
CA ALA A 375 11.82 -18.61 -3.22
C ALA A 375 12.99 -17.71 -3.65
N GLY A 376 12.68 -16.58 -4.28
CA GLY A 376 13.66 -15.58 -4.73
C GLY A 376 14.44 -14.91 -3.57
N ASN A 377 13.87 -14.90 -2.37
CA ASN A 377 14.46 -14.29 -1.16
C ASN A 377 15.04 -15.33 -0.17
N GLY A 378 15.37 -16.53 -0.67
CA GLY A 378 16.05 -17.57 0.11
C GLY A 378 15.14 -18.32 1.09
N GLY A 379 13.83 -18.26 0.87
CA GLY A 379 12.84 -19.12 1.51
C GLY A 379 12.70 -20.45 0.76
N GLU A 380 11.86 -21.34 1.28
CA GLU A 380 11.63 -22.67 0.71
C GLU A 380 10.13 -22.92 0.49
N ILE A 381 9.81 -23.51 -0.64
CA ILE A 381 8.44 -23.96 -0.97
C ILE A 381 8.41 -25.48 -0.81
N LYS A 382 7.74 -25.95 0.27
CA LYS A 382 7.56 -27.38 0.56
C LYS A 382 6.15 -27.83 0.18
N ASP A 383 5.84 -29.11 0.32
CA ASP A 383 4.54 -29.68 -0.11
C ASP A 383 3.35 -28.97 0.56
N SER A 384 3.35 -28.81 1.88
CA SER A 384 2.23 -28.27 2.67
C SER A 384 2.52 -26.93 3.34
N VAL A 385 3.77 -26.46 3.32
CA VAL A 385 4.21 -25.24 4.00
C VAL A 385 5.14 -24.42 3.14
N VAL A 386 5.20 -23.13 3.42
CA VAL A 386 6.27 -22.24 2.96
C VAL A 386 7.15 -21.85 4.15
N VAL A 387 8.45 -21.75 3.91
CA VAL A 387 9.43 -21.27 4.89
C VAL A 387 9.95 -19.93 4.41
N ILE A 388 9.74 -18.90 5.21
CA ILE A 388 10.03 -17.52 4.85
C ILE A 388 11.27 -17.05 5.60
N SER A 389 12.24 -16.52 4.88
CA SER A 389 13.39 -15.86 5.47
C SER A 389 12.98 -14.49 5.98
N ARG A 390 13.02 -14.27 7.30
CA ARG A 390 12.68 -12.97 7.91
C ARG A 390 13.64 -11.89 7.44
N GLN A 391 13.14 -10.67 7.35
CA GLN A 391 13.91 -9.49 6.98
C GLN A 391 13.83 -8.46 8.11
N THR A 392 14.97 -7.86 8.46
CA THR A 392 14.98 -6.67 9.33
C THR A 392 14.62 -5.45 8.49
N PRO A 393 13.59 -4.68 8.86
CA PRO A 393 13.18 -3.50 8.11
C PRO A 393 14.33 -2.50 7.94
N LYS A 394 14.52 -2.03 6.71
CA LYS A 394 15.50 -0.97 6.38
C LYS A 394 14.76 0.35 6.19
N SER A 395 15.32 1.41 6.75
CA SER A 395 14.78 2.75 6.51
C SER A 395 15.03 3.17 5.06
N ILE A 396 14.01 3.78 4.46
CA ILE A 396 14.09 4.42 3.14
C ILE A 396 14.54 5.88 3.28
N PRO A 397 15.03 6.52 2.21
CA PRO A 397 15.43 7.92 2.24
C PRO A 397 14.27 8.85 2.59
N LEU A 398 14.59 9.97 3.25
CA LEU A 398 13.63 11.05 3.43
C LEU A 398 13.44 11.78 2.09
N GLU A 399 12.20 11.83 1.64
CA GLU A 399 11.74 12.64 0.53
C GLU A 399 10.88 13.77 1.05
N VAL A 400 11.07 14.95 0.51
CA VAL A 400 10.31 16.14 0.90
C VAL A 400 9.59 16.66 -0.33
N SER A 401 8.27 16.57 -0.31
CA SER A 401 7.42 17.18 -1.31
C SER A 401 7.43 18.70 -1.14
N PHE A 402 6.98 19.40 -2.18
CA PHE A 402 6.91 20.85 -2.18
C PHE A 402 6.00 21.36 -1.07
N GLU A 403 6.55 22.13 -0.13
CA GLU A 403 5.77 22.93 0.81
C GLU A 403 5.60 24.34 0.28
N ILE A 404 4.34 24.74 0.05
CA ILE A 404 4.01 26.11 -0.32
C ILE A 404 4.48 27.04 0.79
N GLY A 405 5.39 27.97 0.47
CA GLY A 405 5.97 28.93 1.41
C GLY A 405 7.45 28.75 1.72
N ARG A 406 8.09 27.63 1.38
CA ARG A 406 9.55 27.46 1.54
C ARG A 406 10.38 27.92 0.32
N ALA A 407 9.75 28.28 -0.79
CA ALA A 407 10.43 28.70 -2.01
C ALA A 407 11.04 30.12 -1.96
N HIS A 408 10.95 30.84 -0.85
CA HIS A 408 11.37 32.23 -0.73
C HIS A 408 12.15 32.54 0.55
N VAL A 409 12.97 31.62 1.03
CA VAL A 409 13.96 31.93 2.08
C VAL A 409 15.37 31.73 1.55
#